data_3ef92c526c6df75ed3fe05e5dfb8dfa5
#
_entry.id   3ef92c526c6df75ed3fe05e5dfb8dfa5
#
_cell.length_a   1.000
_cell.length_b   1.000
_cell.length_c   1.000
_cell.angle_alpha   90.00
_cell.angle_beta   90.00
_cell.angle_gamma   90.00
#
_symmetry.space_group_name_H-M   'P 1'
#
loop_
_entity.id
_entity.type
_entity.pdbx_description
1 polymer ?
#
loop_
_entity_poly.entity_id
_entity_poly.type
_entity_poly.pdbx_seq_one_letter_code
_entity_poly.pdbx_strand_id
1 'polypeptide(L)'
;MFRKFTIALTVFSILMLSPCSAASTLAQKPQVIRLERFRKALWKVRVTVKGKPGDFLFDTGGGITLLTSDFLKGIDCRFWGRNTGFNMFGKRSDGPHCDNVQIKAGDVNLTPVSVGKIDFGDQFAGDKTPDGLLSLDAFDGKTITLDQTARTITIETPKSIAKRIKGMKELPFRVSRECSARCLSVFLGVPTKEGMTWLTLDSGAGGVSLIAKEYAELFGLDPNAKDQRLKYEVAPGVTIDSPVLVTDMIMDGNLGQPFMSQYVITFDLAHSRLWIGKS
;
A
#
# COMPACT_ATOMS: atom_id res chain seq x y z
N MET A 1 34.35 -31.75 74.05
CA MET A 1 33.19 -32.59 73.73
C MET A 1 32.17 -31.72 73.08
N PHE A 2 32.27 -31.52 71.73
CA PHE A 2 31.38 -30.62 70.95
C PHE A 2 30.40 -31.47 70.13
N ARG A 3 29.11 -31.35 70.43
CA ARG A 3 28.04 -31.98 69.69
C ARG A 3 27.73 -31.10 68.43
N LYS A 4 27.89 -31.67 67.23
CA LYS A 4 27.45 -31.06 65.98
C LYS A 4 25.95 -31.29 65.82
N PHE A 5 25.21 -30.22 65.74
CA PHE A 5 23.78 -30.21 65.28
C PHE A 5 23.74 -30.05 63.76
N THR A 6 23.21 -31.07 63.08
CA THR A 6 22.95 -31.00 61.64
C THR A 6 21.48 -30.60 61.46
N ILE A 7 21.27 -29.43 60.91
CA ILE A 7 19.93 -28.97 60.54
C ILE A 7 19.70 -29.40 59.08
N ALA A 8 18.73 -30.28 58.85
CA ALA A 8 18.27 -30.67 57.52
C ALA A 8 17.26 -29.64 57.03
N LEU A 9 17.62 -28.92 56.02
CA LEU A 9 16.73 -27.95 55.35
C LEU A 9 15.94 -28.67 54.22
N THR A 10 14.67 -28.96 54.50
CA THR A 10 13.76 -29.56 53.50
C THR A 10 13.20 -28.43 52.62
N VAL A 11 13.69 -28.34 51.39
CA VAL A 11 13.16 -27.41 50.40
C VAL A 11 11.89 -28.00 49.79
N PHE A 12 10.74 -27.42 50.11
CA PHE A 12 9.45 -27.76 49.52
C PHE A 12 9.29 -26.94 48.22
N SER A 13 9.58 -27.56 47.08
CA SER A 13 9.32 -26.94 45.77
C SER A 13 7.81 -26.98 45.45
N ILE A 14 7.13 -25.86 45.62
CA ILE A 14 5.75 -25.69 45.18
C ILE A 14 5.82 -25.41 43.66
N LEU A 15 5.46 -26.41 42.82
CA LEU A 15 5.19 -26.22 41.41
C LEU A 15 3.88 -25.40 41.27
N MET A 16 4.04 -24.11 41.05
CA MET A 16 2.93 -23.25 40.60
C MET A 16 2.61 -23.60 39.16
N LEU A 17 1.62 -24.46 38.94
CA LEU A 17 0.94 -24.65 37.66
C LEU A 17 0.16 -23.38 37.35
N SER A 18 0.74 -22.46 36.60
CA SER A 18 0.00 -21.34 36.03
C SER A 18 -1.01 -21.91 35.03
N PRO A 19 -2.31 -21.60 35.19
CA PRO A 19 -3.28 -21.96 34.14
C PRO A 19 -2.92 -21.20 32.88
N CYS A 20 -2.51 -21.92 31.82
CA CYS A 20 -2.40 -21.38 30.47
C CYS A 20 -3.81 -20.98 30.04
N SER A 21 -4.15 -19.71 30.22
CA SER A 21 -5.40 -19.14 29.75
C SER A 21 -5.35 -19.20 28.23
N ALA A 22 -5.94 -20.25 27.66
CA ALA A 22 -6.23 -20.31 26.23
C ALA A 22 -7.20 -19.18 25.93
N ALA A 23 -6.64 -17.98 25.64
CA ALA A 23 -7.41 -16.89 25.06
C ALA A 23 -8.05 -17.47 23.79
N SER A 24 -9.35 -17.68 23.84
CA SER A 24 -10.21 -18.05 22.71
C SER A 24 -9.98 -16.97 21.64
N THR A 25 -9.13 -17.25 20.67
CA THR A 25 -8.97 -16.45 19.47
C THR A 25 -10.26 -16.59 18.69
N LEU A 26 -11.24 -15.74 19.00
CA LEU A 26 -12.37 -15.52 18.11
C LEU A 26 -11.79 -15.25 16.73
N ALA A 27 -12.06 -16.13 15.76
CA ALA A 27 -11.53 -16.03 14.42
C ALA A 27 -11.88 -14.65 13.86
N GLN A 28 -10.87 -13.79 13.81
CA GLN A 28 -11.04 -12.40 13.37
C GLN A 28 -11.59 -12.42 11.94
N LYS A 29 -12.69 -11.69 11.71
CA LYS A 29 -13.27 -11.57 10.37
C LYS A 29 -12.43 -10.59 9.54
N PRO A 30 -12.33 -10.81 8.21
CA PRO A 30 -11.71 -9.81 7.35
C PRO A 30 -12.47 -8.48 7.45
N GLN A 31 -11.72 -7.38 7.45
CA GLN A 31 -12.30 -6.03 7.51
C GLN A 31 -12.38 -5.45 6.11
N VAL A 32 -13.47 -4.78 5.79
CA VAL A 32 -13.74 -4.28 4.43
C VAL A 32 -13.89 -2.77 4.45
N ILE A 33 -13.12 -2.10 3.61
CA ILE A 33 -13.23 -0.67 3.31
C ILE A 33 -13.90 -0.53 1.95
N ARG A 34 -14.91 0.33 1.86
CA ARG A 34 -15.62 0.63 0.61
C ARG A 34 -14.87 1.68 -0.20
N LEU A 35 -14.77 1.44 -1.51
CA LEU A 35 -14.27 2.39 -2.49
C LEU A 35 -15.44 3.08 -3.18
N GLU A 36 -15.35 4.39 -3.33
CA GLU A 36 -16.27 5.19 -4.11
C GLU A 36 -15.58 5.69 -5.38
N ARG A 37 -16.31 5.77 -6.49
CA ARG A 37 -15.76 6.28 -7.74
C ARG A 37 -15.40 7.77 -7.58
N PHE A 38 -14.17 8.10 -7.96
CA PHE A 38 -13.70 9.46 -8.09
C PHE A 38 -13.14 9.65 -9.50
N ARG A 39 -13.77 10.51 -10.31
CA ARG A 39 -13.53 10.58 -11.76
C ARG A 39 -13.71 9.21 -12.46
N LYS A 40 -13.37 9.16 -13.77
CA LYS A 40 -13.62 7.94 -14.57
C LYS A 40 -12.85 6.72 -14.13
N ALA A 41 -11.62 6.90 -13.64
CA ALA A 41 -10.70 5.80 -13.37
C ALA A 41 -10.15 5.77 -11.94
N LEU A 42 -10.38 6.78 -11.10
CA LEU A 42 -9.83 6.88 -9.77
C LEU A 42 -10.84 6.48 -8.70
N TRP A 43 -10.34 6.16 -7.52
CA TRP A 43 -11.11 5.74 -6.37
C TRP A 43 -10.82 6.62 -5.17
N LYS A 44 -11.84 6.87 -4.35
CA LYS A 44 -11.71 7.53 -3.06
C LYS A 44 -12.24 6.63 -1.95
N VAL A 45 -11.77 6.90 -0.75
CA VAL A 45 -12.20 6.29 0.50
C VAL A 45 -12.75 7.38 1.41
N ARG A 46 -13.93 7.15 1.96
CA ARG A 46 -14.46 7.98 3.05
C ARG A 46 -13.74 7.64 4.34
N VAL A 47 -13.09 8.60 4.93
CA VAL A 47 -12.34 8.44 6.19
C VAL A 47 -12.79 9.42 7.25
N THR A 48 -12.41 9.15 8.50
CA THR A 48 -12.52 10.08 9.62
C THR A 48 -11.15 10.18 10.29
N VAL A 49 -10.62 11.39 10.42
CA VAL A 49 -9.34 11.67 11.08
C VAL A 49 -9.62 12.54 12.31
N LYS A 50 -9.36 12.02 13.51
CA LYS A 50 -9.68 12.71 14.77
C LYS A 50 -11.10 13.29 14.81
N GLY A 51 -12.09 12.53 14.35
CA GLY A 51 -13.50 12.92 14.31
C GLY A 51 -13.92 13.76 13.09
N LYS A 52 -12.99 14.28 12.29
CA LYS A 52 -13.29 15.06 11.08
C LYS A 52 -13.44 14.12 9.88
N PRO A 53 -14.61 14.10 9.20
CA PRO A 53 -14.80 13.29 8.00
C PRO A 53 -14.11 13.92 6.79
N GLY A 54 -13.60 13.09 5.86
CA GLY A 54 -12.97 13.51 4.62
C GLY A 54 -13.04 12.45 3.53
N ASP A 55 -12.85 12.88 2.29
CA ASP A 55 -12.77 12.03 1.10
C ASP A 55 -11.31 11.96 0.63
N PHE A 56 -10.66 10.81 0.79
CA PHE A 56 -9.25 10.63 0.43
C PHE A 56 -9.13 9.84 -0.86
N LEU A 57 -8.32 10.32 -1.79
CA LEU A 57 -7.93 9.54 -2.96
C LEU A 57 -7.17 8.29 -2.51
N PHE A 58 -7.56 7.11 -3.00
CA PHE A 58 -6.81 5.88 -2.75
C PHE A 58 -5.72 5.71 -3.80
N ASP A 59 -4.47 5.66 -3.35
CA ASP A 59 -3.30 5.71 -4.21
C ASP A 59 -2.20 4.75 -3.73
N THR A 60 -2.04 3.63 -4.43
CA THR A 60 -1.02 2.63 -4.11
C THR A 60 0.40 3.07 -4.53
N GLY A 61 0.50 4.06 -5.43
CA GLY A 61 1.76 4.67 -5.87
C GLY A 61 2.16 5.92 -5.08
N GLY A 62 1.31 6.40 -4.16
CA GLY A 62 1.53 7.66 -3.43
C GLY A 62 2.66 7.61 -2.39
N GLY A 63 3.08 6.43 -1.99
CA GLY A 63 4.20 6.20 -1.06
C GLY A 63 3.89 6.55 0.39
N ILE A 64 3.24 7.67 0.66
CA ILE A 64 2.88 8.14 2.01
C ILE A 64 1.47 8.72 2.02
N THR A 65 0.75 8.51 3.11
CA THR A 65 -0.56 9.12 3.35
C THR A 65 -0.41 10.62 3.61
N LEU A 66 -1.20 11.42 2.88
CA LEU A 66 -1.09 12.88 2.86
C LEU A 66 -2.43 13.53 3.13
N LEU A 67 -2.42 14.68 3.82
CA LEU A 67 -3.59 15.49 4.12
C LEU A 67 -3.43 16.89 3.53
N THR A 68 -4.50 17.45 2.97
CA THR A 68 -4.47 18.81 2.47
C THR A 68 -4.39 19.82 3.62
N SER A 69 -3.80 20.99 3.36
CA SER A 69 -3.72 22.07 4.35
C SER A 69 -5.10 22.51 4.84
N ASP A 70 -6.10 22.50 3.97
CA ASP A 70 -7.48 22.85 4.34
C ASP A 70 -8.14 21.79 5.22
N PHE A 71 -7.92 20.53 4.91
CA PHE A 71 -8.42 19.42 5.76
C PHE A 71 -7.78 19.43 7.13
N LEU A 72 -6.52 19.84 7.25
CA LEU A 72 -5.79 19.93 8.52
C LEU A 72 -6.30 21.04 9.45
N LYS A 73 -7.05 22.02 8.95
CA LYS A 73 -7.64 23.06 9.81
C LYS A 73 -8.57 22.44 10.85
N GLY A 74 -8.26 22.65 12.12
CA GLY A 74 -8.99 22.07 13.26
C GLY A 74 -8.61 20.64 13.63
N ILE A 75 -7.58 20.06 13.00
CA ILE A 75 -6.97 18.79 13.42
C ILE A 75 -5.71 19.11 14.22
N ASP A 76 -5.70 18.70 15.49
CA ASP A 76 -4.49 18.80 16.31
C ASP A 76 -3.45 17.78 15.82
N CYS A 77 -2.50 18.26 15.03
CA CYS A 77 -1.43 17.50 14.43
C CYS A 77 -0.15 18.35 14.43
N ARG A 78 0.76 18.04 15.35
CA ARG A 78 2.05 18.75 15.42
C ARG A 78 2.95 18.28 14.30
N PHE A 79 3.09 19.10 13.27
CA PHE A 79 4.03 18.85 12.20
C PHE A 79 5.46 19.19 12.63
N TRP A 80 6.41 18.30 12.32
CA TRP A 80 7.81 18.45 12.66
C TRP A 80 8.72 17.77 11.63
N GLY A 81 10.02 17.96 11.74
CA GLY A 81 11.01 17.33 10.91
C GLY A 81 10.85 17.65 9.42
N ARG A 82 11.43 16.81 8.59
CA ARG A 82 11.35 16.88 7.14
C ARG A 82 11.40 15.49 6.52
N ASN A 83 10.41 15.14 5.74
CA ASN A 83 10.48 14.03 4.79
C ASN A 83 10.97 14.61 3.46
N THR A 84 11.95 13.95 2.85
CA THR A 84 12.42 14.28 1.49
C THR A 84 12.12 13.05 0.62
N GLY A 85 11.43 13.25 -0.48
CA GLY A 85 11.14 12.25 -1.49
C GLY A 85 11.31 12.81 -2.89
N PHE A 86 11.16 11.95 -3.88
CA PHE A 86 11.14 12.32 -5.29
C PHE A 86 9.91 11.73 -5.94
N ASN A 87 9.26 12.48 -6.80
CA ASN A 87 8.23 11.90 -7.66
C ASN A 87 8.87 11.06 -8.76
N MET A 88 8.07 10.32 -9.51
CA MET A 88 8.54 9.42 -10.58
C MET A 88 9.37 10.11 -11.67
N PHE A 89 9.30 11.43 -11.79
CA PHE A 89 10.11 12.25 -12.74
C PHE A 89 11.35 12.87 -12.10
N GLY A 90 11.73 12.43 -10.90
CA GLY A 90 12.91 12.94 -10.21
C GLY A 90 12.75 14.33 -9.56
N LYS A 91 11.54 14.90 -9.57
CA LYS A 91 11.29 16.17 -8.89
C LYS A 91 11.23 15.94 -7.38
N ARG A 92 12.14 16.62 -6.67
CA ARG A 92 12.21 16.58 -5.21
C ARG A 92 10.95 17.20 -4.58
N SER A 93 10.46 16.56 -3.54
CA SER A 93 9.40 17.04 -2.67
C SER A 93 9.85 16.96 -1.22
N ASP A 94 9.78 18.07 -0.49
CA ASP A 94 10.09 18.16 0.92
C ASP A 94 8.85 18.61 1.70
N GLY A 95 8.62 18.03 2.86
CA GLY A 95 7.54 18.45 3.72
C GLY A 95 7.70 17.96 5.15
N PRO A 96 7.13 18.68 6.12
CA PRO A 96 7.05 18.18 7.48
C PRO A 96 6.05 17.02 7.58
N HIS A 97 6.18 16.23 8.63
CA HIS A 97 5.29 15.11 8.92
C HIS A 97 4.71 15.21 10.34
N CYS A 98 3.60 14.52 10.54
CA CYS A 98 2.95 14.36 11.82
C CYS A 98 2.75 12.87 12.10
N ASP A 99 3.19 12.40 13.27
CA ASP A 99 3.22 10.98 13.61
C ASP A 99 1.93 10.51 14.27
N ASN A 100 1.69 9.18 14.21
CA ASN A 100 0.65 8.48 14.94
C ASN A 100 -0.77 9.03 14.69
N VAL A 101 -1.06 9.45 13.47
CA VAL A 101 -2.38 9.92 13.08
C VAL A 101 -3.30 8.74 12.84
N GLN A 102 -4.32 8.59 13.67
CA GLN A 102 -5.33 7.57 13.49
C GLN A 102 -6.33 8.00 12.41
N ILE A 103 -6.50 7.12 11.42
CA ILE A 103 -7.45 7.28 10.31
C ILE A 103 -8.47 6.14 10.42
N LYS A 104 -9.75 6.47 10.47
CA LYS A 104 -10.83 5.48 10.48
C LYS A 104 -11.50 5.44 9.10
N ALA A 105 -11.50 4.26 8.46
CA ALA A 105 -12.17 4.02 7.18
C ALA A 105 -13.30 2.99 7.40
N GLY A 106 -14.55 3.47 7.50
CA GLY A 106 -15.65 2.64 8.00
C GLY A 106 -15.36 2.19 9.45
N ASP A 107 -15.34 0.88 9.68
CA ASP A 107 -14.99 0.30 11.00
C ASP A 107 -13.51 -0.05 11.14
N VAL A 108 -12.70 0.25 10.12
CA VAL A 108 -11.27 -0.08 10.08
C VAL A 108 -10.45 1.07 10.63
N ASN A 109 -9.61 0.78 11.61
CA ASN A 109 -8.61 1.72 12.10
C ASN A 109 -7.27 1.49 11.38
N LEU A 110 -6.75 2.57 10.80
CA LEU A 110 -5.47 2.63 10.12
C LEU A 110 -4.58 3.63 10.87
N THR A 111 -3.33 3.25 11.11
CA THR A 111 -2.38 4.10 11.83
C THR A 111 -1.06 4.10 11.06
N PRO A 112 -0.94 4.94 10.02
CA PRO A 112 0.34 5.14 9.36
C PRO A 112 1.38 5.66 10.36
N VAL A 113 2.66 5.34 10.15
CA VAL A 113 3.74 5.84 11.02
C VAL A 113 3.71 7.36 11.11
N SER A 114 3.50 7.99 9.97
CA SER A 114 3.30 9.45 9.89
C SER A 114 2.44 9.82 8.69
N VAL A 115 1.87 11.01 8.72
CA VAL A 115 1.20 11.64 7.58
C VAL A 115 1.96 12.90 7.17
N GLY A 116 1.97 13.19 5.87
CA GLY A 116 2.52 14.42 5.32
C GLY A 116 1.45 15.43 4.93
N LYS A 117 1.87 16.53 4.34
CA LYS A 117 0.99 17.54 3.73
C LYS A 117 1.05 17.44 2.21
N ILE A 118 -0.08 17.70 1.57
CA ILE A 118 -0.18 17.80 0.12
C ILE A 118 -0.94 19.07 -0.26
N ASP A 119 -0.54 19.64 -1.38
CA ASP A 119 -1.32 20.60 -2.13
C ASP A 119 -1.47 20.04 -3.55
N PHE A 120 -2.69 19.77 -3.95
CA PHE A 120 -2.99 19.25 -5.28
C PHE A 120 -2.94 20.32 -6.37
N GLY A 121 -2.87 21.61 -6.00
CA GLY A 121 -2.95 22.71 -6.96
C GLY A 121 -4.17 22.57 -7.87
N ASP A 122 -3.97 22.78 -9.16
CA ASP A 122 -5.02 22.68 -10.18
C ASP A 122 -5.27 21.25 -10.70
N GLN A 123 -4.64 20.23 -10.12
CA GLN A 123 -4.76 18.84 -10.60
C GLN A 123 -6.20 18.36 -10.65
N PHE A 124 -7.07 18.89 -9.81
CA PHE A 124 -8.50 18.56 -9.72
C PHE A 124 -9.40 19.74 -10.08
N ALA A 125 -8.90 20.73 -10.82
CA ALA A 125 -9.70 21.88 -11.26
C ALA A 125 -10.99 21.40 -11.98
N GLY A 126 -12.12 22.00 -11.60
CA GLY A 126 -13.45 21.62 -12.09
C GLY A 126 -14.14 20.49 -11.34
N ASP A 127 -13.45 19.82 -10.40
CA ASP A 127 -14.01 18.80 -9.51
C ASP A 127 -13.77 19.15 -8.04
N LYS A 128 -14.47 18.48 -7.13
CA LYS A 128 -14.17 18.58 -5.70
C LYS A 128 -12.77 17.98 -5.45
N THR A 129 -11.84 18.80 -5.00
CA THR A 129 -10.50 18.36 -4.60
C THR A 129 -10.62 17.36 -3.44
N PRO A 130 -9.90 16.21 -3.46
CA PRO A 130 -9.83 15.31 -2.32
C PRO A 130 -9.27 16.01 -1.08
N ASP A 131 -9.72 15.59 0.11
CA ASP A 131 -9.23 16.11 1.38
C ASP A 131 -7.84 15.57 1.75
N GLY A 132 -7.40 14.53 1.05
CA GLY A 132 -6.10 13.90 1.22
C GLY A 132 -5.89 12.72 0.26
N LEU A 133 -4.80 12.00 0.53
CA LEU A 133 -4.38 10.80 -0.18
C LEU A 133 -4.15 9.70 0.85
N LEU A 134 -4.82 8.55 0.69
CA LEU A 134 -4.62 7.35 1.49
C LEU A 134 -3.74 6.38 0.71
N SER A 135 -2.53 6.13 1.19
CA SER A 135 -1.57 5.25 0.53
C SER A 135 -1.34 3.95 1.29
N LEU A 136 -0.51 3.06 0.70
CA LEU A 136 -0.25 1.73 1.26
C LEU A 136 0.52 1.76 2.59
N ASP A 137 1.20 2.84 2.94
CA ASP A 137 1.83 3.03 4.25
C ASP A 137 0.84 2.89 5.41
N ALA A 138 -0.42 3.28 5.20
CA ALA A 138 -1.50 3.09 6.18
C ALA A 138 -1.87 1.60 6.41
N PHE A 139 -1.43 0.72 5.52
CA PHE A 139 -1.67 -0.72 5.56
C PHE A 139 -0.38 -1.53 5.82
N ASP A 140 0.73 -0.87 6.15
CA ASP A 140 2.00 -1.57 6.37
C ASP A 140 1.85 -2.73 7.38
N GLY A 141 2.53 -3.83 7.11
CA GLY A 141 2.44 -5.06 7.89
C GLY A 141 1.13 -5.85 7.74
N LYS A 142 0.22 -5.44 6.85
CA LYS A 142 -1.06 -6.13 6.60
C LYS A 142 -1.05 -6.84 5.25
N THR A 143 -1.95 -7.80 5.11
CA THR A 143 -2.34 -8.35 3.80
C THR A 143 -3.65 -7.71 3.38
N ILE A 144 -3.67 -7.08 2.22
CA ILE A 144 -4.87 -6.43 1.67
C ILE A 144 -5.20 -6.96 0.28
N THR A 145 -6.50 -7.05 -0.01
CA THR A 145 -7.00 -7.35 -1.36
C THR A 145 -7.73 -6.13 -1.91
N LEU A 146 -7.26 -5.61 -3.03
CA LEU A 146 -7.93 -4.59 -3.83
C LEU A 146 -8.79 -5.28 -4.89
N ASP A 147 -10.09 -5.12 -4.79
CA ASP A 147 -11.09 -5.58 -5.76
C ASP A 147 -11.88 -4.36 -6.25
N GLN A 148 -11.50 -3.86 -7.42
CA GLN A 148 -12.12 -2.66 -7.97
C GLN A 148 -13.51 -2.93 -8.58
N THR A 149 -13.80 -4.16 -8.97
CA THR A 149 -15.11 -4.58 -9.45
C THR A 149 -16.10 -4.64 -8.28
N ALA A 150 -15.70 -5.24 -7.15
CA ALA A 150 -16.46 -5.22 -5.91
C ALA A 150 -16.41 -3.87 -5.18
N ARG A 151 -15.53 -2.95 -5.60
CA ARG A 151 -15.28 -1.64 -4.98
C ARG A 151 -14.87 -1.76 -3.52
N THR A 152 -13.88 -2.61 -3.25
CA THR A 152 -13.43 -2.87 -1.88
C THR A 152 -11.93 -2.97 -1.76
N ILE A 153 -11.45 -2.55 -0.57
CA ILE A 153 -10.17 -2.98 -0.01
C ILE A 153 -10.52 -3.89 1.17
N THR A 154 -10.05 -5.13 1.12
CA THR A 154 -10.26 -6.09 2.21
C THR A 154 -8.95 -6.29 2.95
N ILE A 155 -8.92 -6.03 4.26
CA ILE A 155 -7.81 -6.47 5.12
C ILE A 155 -8.06 -7.94 5.44
N GLU A 156 -7.18 -8.78 4.94
CA GLU A 156 -7.30 -10.22 5.03
C GLU A 156 -6.84 -10.75 6.40
N THR A 157 -7.44 -11.85 6.82
CA THR A 157 -6.97 -12.66 7.95
C THR A 157 -6.21 -13.87 7.43
N PRO A 158 -5.42 -14.61 8.26
CA PRO A 158 -4.78 -15.85 7.83
C PRO A 158 -5.75 -16.86 7.21
N LYS A 159 -6.98 -16.91 7.71
CA LYS A 159 -8.03 -17.80 7.17
C LYS A 159 -8.61 -17.30 5.85
N SER A 160 -8.84 -15.99 5.72
CA SER A 160 -9.45 -15.45 4.50
C SER A 160 -8.44 -15.39 3.34
N ILE A 161 -7.17 -15.08 3.61
CA ILE A 161 -6.12 -15.07 2.57
C ILE A 161 -5.97 -16.43 1.90
N ALA A 162 -5.95 -17.53 2.66
CA ALA A 162 -5.81 -18.88 2.12
C ALA A 162 -6.96 -19.23 1.12
N LYS A 163 -8.17 -18.68 1.35
CA LYS A 163 -9.28 -18.79 0.42
C LYS A 163 -9.16 -17.83 -0.76
N ARG A 164 -8.74 -16.59 -0.48
CA ARG A 164 -8.64 -15.49 -1.48
C ARG A 164 -7.69 -15.82 -2.61
N ILE A 165 -6.48 -16.28 -2.29
CA ILE A 165 -5.43 -16.52 -3.27
C ILE A 165 -5.61 -17.84 -4.05
N LYS A 166 -6.61 -18.66 -3.70
CA LYS A 166 -6.85 -19.92 -4.41
C LYS A 166 -7.22 -19.62 -5.88
N GLY A 167 -6.37 -20.10 -6.79
CA GLY A 167 -6.49 -19.86 -8.24
C GLY A 167 -5.92 -18.54 -8.73
N MET A 168 -5.39 -17.69 -7.85
CA MET A 168 -4.62 -16.51 -8.24
C MET A 168 -3.16 -16.90 -8.57
N LYS A 169 -2.51 -16.06 -9.37
CA LYS A 169 -1.08 -16.19 -9.68
C LYS A 169 -0.25 -15.39 -8.69
N GLU A 170 0.72 -16.04 -8.05
CA GLU A 170 1.76 -15.35 -7.32
C GLU A 170 2.81 -14.82 -8.30
N LEU A 171 3.19 -13.55 -8.16
CA LEU A 171 4.11 -12.86 -9.05
C LEU A 171 5.29 -12.28 -8.26
N PRO A 172 6.46 -12.08 -8.90
CA PRO A 172 7.58 -11.38 -8.29
C PRO A 172 7.15 -10.01 -7.78
N PHE A 173 7.50 -9.71 -6.52
CA PHE A 173 7.03 -8.51 -5.86
C PHE A 173 8.07 -7.97 -4.89
N ARG A 174 8.17 -6.65 -4.79
CA ARG A 174 9.00 -5.95 -3.82
C ARG A 174 8.20 -4.89 -3.09
N VAL A 175 8.48 -4.76 -1.81
CA VAL A 175 8.03 -3.65 -0.96
C VAL A 175 9.26 -2.86 -0.56
N SER A 176 9.29 -1.58 -0.88
CA SER A 176 10.33 -0.64 -0.44
C SER A 176 9.76 0.25 0.67
N ARG A 177 10.56 0.46 1.72
CA ARG A 177 10.25 1.38 2.83
C ARG A 177 11.28 2.48 2.85
N GLU A 178 10.89 3.62 2.33
CA GLU A 178 11.70 4.80 2.16
C GLU A 178 11.39 5.87 3.21
N CYS A 179 11.97 7.07 3.08
CA CYS A 179 11.71 8.20 3.97
C CYS A 179 11.87 7.84 5.46
N SER A 180 12.92 7.12 5.83
CA SER A 180 13.12 6.61 7.19
C SER A 180 11.97 5.71 7.67
N ALA A 181 11.56 4.76 6.81
CA ALA A 181 10.46 3.81 7.01
C ALA A 181 9.07 4.44 7.16
N ARG A 182 8.87 5.66 6.66
CA ARG A 182 7.56 6.34 6.65
C ARG A 182 6.82 6.21 5.32
N CYS A 183 7.54 5.93 4.23
CA CYS A 183 6.97 5.73 2.90
C CYS A 183 6.95 4.25 2.56
N LEU A 184 5.96 3.81 1.79
CA LEU A 184 5.85 2.43 1.33
C LEU A 184 5.51 2.42 -0.16
N SER A 185 6.42 1.88 -0.96
CA SER A 185 6.27 1.70 -2.40
C SER A 185 6.23 0.22 -2.76
N VAL A 186 5.47 -0.14 -3.77
CA VAL A 186 5.29 -1.52 -4.21
C VAL A 186 5.61 -1.69 -5.68
N PHE A 187 6.29 -2.79 -6.02
CA PHE A 187 6.78 -3.04 -7.37
C PHE A 187 6.45 -4.47 -7.81
N LEU A 188 5.86 -4.58 -8.99
CA LEU A 188 5.68 -5.83 -9.70
C LEU A 188 6.93 -6.13 -10.51
N GLY A 189 7.52 -7.30 -10.32
CA GLY A 189 8.60 -7.79 -11.17
C GLY A 189 8.06 -8.34 -12.47
N VAL A 190 8.52 -7.80 -13.58
CA VAL A 190 8.17 -8.20 -14.93
C VAL A 190 9.42 -8.80 -15.59
N PRO A 191 9.42 -10.10 -15.95
CA PRO A 191 10.56 -10.71 -16.60
C PRO A 191 10.73 -10.14 -18.02
N THR A 192 11.95 -9.77 -18.38
CA THR A 192 12.35 -9.29 -19.71
C THR A 192 13.55 -10.05 -20.21
N LYS A 193 13.97 -9.84 -21.46
CA LYS A 193 15.17 -10.46 -22.04
C LYS A 193 16.47 -10.11 -21.30
N GLU A 194 16.49 -9.01 -20.55
CA GLU A 194 17.67 -8.54 -19.78
C GLU A 194 17.56 -8.78 -18.28
N GLY A 195 16.52 -9.52 -17.84
CA GLY A 195 16.27 -9.82 -16.44
C GLY A 195 14.94 -9.30 -15.93
N MET A 196 14.88 -8.93 -14.67
CA MET A 196 13.65 -8.49 -14.02
C MET A 196 13.55 -6.95 -14.01
N THR A 197 12.53 -6.40 -14.65
CA THR A 197 12.17 -4.99 -14.59
C THR A 197 11.11 -4.77 -13.52
N TRP A 198 11.20 -3.69 -12.73
CA TRP A 198 10.34 -3.46 -11.57
C TRP A 198 9.39 -2.28 -11.78
N LEU A 199 8.12 -2.57 -12.03
CA LEU A 199 7.10 -1.56 -12.34
C LEU A 199 6.25 -1.26 -11.09
N THR A 200 6.10 0.01 -10.74
CA THR A 200 5.21 0.43 -9.65
C THR A 200 3.76 0.09 -9.96
N LEU A 201 3.00 -0.37 -8.97
CA LEU A 201 1.55 -0.54 -9.06
C LEU A 201 0.87 0.70 -8.48
N ASP A 202 0.23 1.51 -9.34
CA ASP A 202 -0.23 2.85 -9.01
C ASP A 202 -1.72 3.06 -9.33
N SER A 203 -2.55 2.93 -8.32
CA SER A 203 -4.00 3.19 -8.45
C SER A 203 -4.35 4.68 -8.58
N GLY A 204 -3.42 5.59 -8.32
CA GLY A 204 -3.54 7.04 -8.52
C GLY A 204 -3.30 7.47 -9.97
N ALA A 205 -2.69 6.64 -10.81
CA ALA A 205 -2.47 6.89 -12.22
C ALA A 205 -3.68 6.44 -13.06
N GLY A 206 -4.59 7.37 -13.38
CA GLY A 206 -5.91 7.05 -13.95
C GLY A 206 -5.95 6.75 -15.44
N GLY A 207 -5.05 7.30 -16.24
CA GLY A 207 -5.21 7.35 -17.70
C GLY A 207 -4.32 6.41 -18.50
N VAL A 208 -3.04 6.33 -18.17
CA VAL A 208 -2.01 5.61 -18.90
C VAL A 208 -1.05 4.93 -17.94
N SER A 209 -0.36 3.89 -18.41
CA SER A 209 0.84 3.39 -17.76
C SER A 209 2.06 4.15 -18.29
N LEU A 210 3.16 4.15 -17.52
CA LEU A 210 4.40 4.81 -17.91
C LEU A 210 5.52 3.78 -17.99
N ILE A 211 6.40 3.92 -18.98
CA ILE A 211 7.65 3.14 -19.08
C ILE A 211 8.80 4.13 -19.28
N ALA A 212 9.86 3.95 -18.53
CA ALA A 212 11.07 4.75 -18.72
C ALA A 212 11.69 4.50 -20.10
N LYS A 213 12.22 5.55 -20.73
CA LYS A 213 12.79 5.47 -22.07
C LYS A 213 13.86 4.38 -22.19
N GLU A 214 14.70 4.22 -21.18
CA GLU A 214 15.77 3.24 -21.16
C GLU A 214 15.27 1.78 -21.15
N TYR A 215 14.03 1.54 -20.74
CA TYR A 215 13.41 0.21 -20.72
C TYR A 215 12.41 -0.01 -21.85
N ALA A 216 12.10 1.00 -22.68
CA ALA A 216 11.07 0.92 -23.71
C ALA A 216 11.25 -0.27 -24.67
N GLU A 217 12.45 -0.46 -25.19
CA GLU A 217 12.77 -1.54 -26.13
C GLU A 217 12.63 -2.94 -25.54
N LEU A 218 12.78 -3.11 -24.20
CA LEU A 218 12.56 -4.39 -23.52
C LEU A 218 11.09 -4.82 -23.59
N PHE A 219 10.20 -3.85 -23.72
CA PHE A 219 8.76 -4.05 -23.84
C PHE A 219 8.25 -3.97 -25.29
N GLY A 220 9.15 -3.86 -26.27
CA GLY A 220 8.80 -3.71 -27.68
C GLY A 220 8.19 -2.34 -28.02
N LEU A 221 8.51 -1.32 -27.25
CA LEU A 221 8.07 0.06 -27.44
C LEU A 221 9.16 0.90 -28.08
N ASP A 222 8.75 1.88 -28.88
CA ASP A 222 9.66 2.91 -29.42
C ASP A 222 9.86 4.01 -28.38
N PRO A 223 11.10 4.30 -27.95
CA PRO A 223 11.37 5.33 -26.94
C PRO A 223 11.00 6.75 -27.36
N ASN A 224 10.76 7.00 -28.65
CA ASN A 224 10.44 8.33 -29.21
C ASN A 224 9.01 8.46 -29.73
N ALA A 225 8.26 7.36 -29.84
CA ALA A 225 6.88 7.41 -30.33
C ALA A 225 5.90 7.80 -29.21
N LYS A 226 4.83 8.49 -29.64
CA LYS A 226 3.68 8.83 -28.80
C LYS A 226 2.54 7.83 -29.02
N ASP A 227 1.56 7.81 -28.11
CA ASP A 227 0.30 7.07 -28.27
C ASP A 227 0.51 5.57 -28.55
N GLN A 228 1.35 4.94 -27.74
CA GLN A 228 1.64 3.51 -27.82
C GLN A 228 0.71 2.69 -26.90
N ARG A 229 0.67 1.39 -27.17
CA ARG A 229 -0.02 0.43 -26.31
C ARG A 229 0.96 -0.68 -25.92
N LEU A 230 1.11 -0.88 -24.63
CA LEU A 230 1.89 -1.99 -24.08
C LEU A 230 0.99 -3.23 -24.00
N LYS A 231 1.36 -4.27 -24.73
CA LYS A 231 0.76 -5.60 -24.60
C LYS A 231 1.86 -6.60 -24.27
N TYR A 232 1.94 -6.99 -23.01
CA TYR A 232 3.05 -7.80 -22.50
C TYR A 232 2.56 -8.83 -21.49
N GLU A 233 2.86 -10.11 -21.74
CA GLU A 233 2.52 -11.18 -20.80
C GLU A 233 3.55 -11.27 -19.67
N VAL A 234 3.12 -10.97 -18.45
CA VAL A 234 3.97 -11.02 -17.24
C VAL A 234 4.13 -12.46 -16.75
N ALA A 235 3.05 -13.22 -16.84
CA ALA A 235 2.97 -14.63 -16.49
C ALA A 235 1.76 -15.25 -17.19
N PRO A 236 1.67 -16.59 -17.33
CA PRO A 236 0.53 -17.23 -17.96
C PRO A 236 -0.82 -16.75 -17.39
N GLY A 237 -1.58 -16.05 -18.24
CA GLY A 237 -2.88 -15.47 -17.91
C GLY A 237 -2.85 -14.10 -17.21
N VAL A 238 -1.68 -13.48 -17.03
CA VAL A 238 -1.55 -12.10 -16.54
C VAL A 238 -0.84 -11.26 -17.60
N THR A 239 -1.57 -10.36 -18.23
CA THR A 239 -1.09 -9.53 -19.34
C THR A 239 -1.23 -8.05 -18.97
N ILE A 240 -0.19 -7.26 -19.19
CA ILE A 240 -0.31 -5.82 -19.25
C ILE A 240 -0.90 -5.49 -20.62
N ASP A 241 -2.10 -4.92 -20.65
CA ASP A 241 -2.72 -4.42 -21.89
C ASP A 241 -3.23 -3.00 -21.62
N SER A 242 -2.39 -2.00 -21.88
CA SER A 242 -2.56 -0.64 -21.40
C SER A 242 -2.07 0.39 -22.41
N PRO A 243 -2.78 1.52 -22.60
CA PRO A 243 -2.15 2.70 -23.19
C PRO A 243 -0.90 3.04 -22.40
N VAL A 244 0.18 3.42 -23.07
CA VAL A 244 1.46 3.69 -22.43
C VAL A 244 2.08 4.97 -23.00
N LEU A 245 2.66 5.75 -22.11
CA LEU A 245 3.55 6.85 -22.43
C LEU A 245 4.98 6.45 -22.05
N VAL A 246 5.88 6.54 -23.02
CA VAL A 246 7.33 6.41 -22.79
C VAL A 246 7.89 7.77 -22.47
N THR A 247 8.60 7.88 -21.34
CA THR A 247 9.09 9.18 -20.83
C THR A 247 10.36 9.02 -20.00
N ASP A 248 11.09 10.12 -19.81
CA ASP A 248 12.19 10.15 -18.86
C ASP A 248 11.65 10.09 -17.43
N MET A 249 12.12 9.11 -16.66
CA MET A 249 11.71 8.92 -15.25
C MET A 249 12.79 8.18 -14.48
N ILE A 250 12.75 8.30 -13.14
CA ILE A 250 13.76 7.73 -12.24
C ILE A 250 13.47 6.30 -11.78
N MET A 251 12.42 5.70 -12.29
CA MET A 251 12.03 4.31 -12.03
C MET A 251 11.74 3.60 -13.35
N ASP A 252 11.76 2.28 -13.37
CA ASP A 252 11.61 1.49 -14.60
C ASP A 252 10.26 1.73 -15.29
N GLY A 253 9.21 1.96 -14.49
CA GLY A 253 7.87 2.26 -15.01
C GLY A 253 6.80 2.27 -13.92
N ASN A 254 5.57 2.59 -14.36
CA ASN A 254 4.40 2.72 -13.50
C ASN A 254 3.17 2.12 -14.19
N LEU A 255 2.56 1.11 -13.59
CA LEU A 255 1.33 0.48 -14.05
C LEU A 255 0.12 1.11 -13.37
N GLY A 256 -0.61 1.93 -14.13
CA GLY A 256 -1.79 2.62 -13.66
C GLY A 256 -3.09 1.79 -13.74
N GLN A 257 -4.22 2.49 -13.59
CA GLN A 257 -5.57 1.93 -13.62
C GLN A 257 -5.88 1.09 -14.87
N PRO A 258 -5.37 1.41 -16.09
CA PRO A 258 -5.61 0.54 -17.24
C PRO A 258 -5.16 -0.91 -17.05
N PHE A 259 -4.12 -1.15 -16.26
CA PHE A 259 -3.71 -2.49 -15.84
C PHE A 259 -4.45 -2.95 -14.57
N MET A 260 -4.41 -2.15 -13.51
CA MET A 260 -4.86 -2.58 -12.19
C MET A 260 -6.36 -2.90 -12.13
N SER A 261 -7.19 -2.22 -12.94
CA SER A 261 -8.64 -2.46 -12.96
C SER A 261 -9.06 -3.77 -13.63
N GLN A 262 -8.15 -4.45 -14.32
CA GLN A 262 -8.42 -5.74 -14.96
C GLN A 262 -8.34 -6.92 -13.99
N TYR A 263 -7.81 -6.69 -12.79
CA TYR A 263 -7.46 -7.75 -11.85
C TYR A 263 -7.93 -7.47 -10.43
N VAL A 264 -8.17 -8.54 -9.70
CA VAL A 264 -8.16 -8.54 -8.23
C VAL A 264 -6.70 -8.72 -7.80
N ILE A 265 -6.21 -7.81 -6.98
CA ILE A 265 -4.80 -7.77 -6.55
C ILE A 265 -4.72 -7.93 -5.04
N THR A 266 -3.97 -8.92 -4.57
CA THR A 266 -3.72 -9.14 -3.14
C THR A 266 -2.26 -8.85 -2.83
N PHE A 267 -2.03 -7.88 -1.95
CA PHE A 267 -0.71 -7.44 -1.47
C PHE A 267 -0.48 -7.98 -0.06
N ASP A 268 0.50 -8.81 0.15
CA ASP A 268 1.03 -9.12 1.48
C ASP A 268 2.23 -8.21 1.77
N LEU A 269 1.94 -7.07 2.40
CA LEU A 269 2.93 -6.03 2.66
C LEU A 269 3.92 -6.43 3.77
N ALA A 270 3.54 -7.41 4.61
CA ALA A 270 4.40 -7.93 5.66
C ALA A 270 5.50 -8.84 5.09
N HIS A 271 5.17 -9.68 4.11
CA HIS A 271 6.05 -10.72 3.59
C HIS A 271 6.51 -10.49 2.14
N SER A 272 6.21 -9.30 1.57
CA SER A 272 6.57 -8.93 0.19
C SER A 272 6.08 -9.97 -0.82
N ARG A 273 4.79 -10.32 -0.78
CA ARG A 273 4.14 -11.24 -1.72
C ARG A 273 2.97 -10.60 -2.42
N LEU A 274 2.75 -10.97 -3.65
CA LEU A 274 1.68 -10.45 -4.49
C LEU A 274 0.96 -11.59 -5.21
N TRP A 275 -0.37 -11.56 -5.22
CA TRP A 275 -1.19 -12.44 -6.04
C TRP A 275 -2.13 -11.62 -6.92
N ILE A 276 -2.24 -12.04 -8.16
CA ILE A 276 -3.13 -11.44 -9.16
C ILE A 276 -4.12 -12.51 -9.65
N GLY A 277 -5.40 -12.17 -9.62
CA GLY A 277 -6.50 -12.98 -10.14
C GLY A 277 -7.38 -12.18 -11.08
N LYS A 278 -8.20 -12.87 -11.88
CA LYS A 278 -9.19 -12.18 -12.71
C LYS A 278 -10.26 -11.52 -11.84
N SER A 279 -10.71 -10.37 -12.26
CA SER A 279 -11.78 -9.58 -11.68
C SER A 279 -13.15 -10.21 -11.98
#